data_3dc3097d09944d9908e8d9f0bc2d80db
#
_entry.id   3dc3097d09944d9908e8d9f0bc2d80db
#
_cell.length_a   1.000
_cell.length_b   1.000
_cell.length_c   1.000
_cell.angle_alpha   90.00
_cell.angle_beta   90.00
_cell.angle_gamma   90.00
#
_symmetry.space_group_name_H-M   'P 1'
#
loop_
_entity.id
_entity.type
_entity.pdbx_description
1 polymer ?
#
loop_
_entity_poly.entity_id
_entity_poly.type
_entity_poly.pdbx_seq_one_letter_code
_entity_poly.pdbx_strand_id
1 'polypeptide(L)'
;MQQSGQVTLVGAGPGDPELLTLKAVRAIARADVILVDDLVSEQVLEHKRESARVVYVGKRGGCASTPQEFIEKLMIAEARAGRQVVRLKGGDPFVFGRGGEERQHLMDQGLTVEVVNGVTSGMAAASSIGVPLTHRDYSHGCIFVTGHAARDVEGLDWTALGRVCSQQRLTLVVYMGVANAESIQHGLIQGGVSVDTPVAVVQSATLAEQRNYVSVVGQLSQLIQSHQIESPSILVIGEVAKLADLAVLTDQLLQEKKLGHLPG
;
A
#
# COMPACT_ATOMS: atom_id res chain seq x y z
N MET A 1 -0.68 -39.26 -13.05
CA MET A 1 0.08 -38.05 -12.61
C MET A 1 -0.90 -37.17 -11.85
N GLN A 2 -0.76 -37.06 -10.51
CA GLN A 2 -1.54 -36.07 -9.77
C GLN A 2 -1.17 -34.68 -10.31
N GLN A 3 -2.14 -33.92 -10.80
CA GLN A 3 -1.92 -32.52 -11.14
C GLN A 3 -1.43 -31.83 -9.85
N SER A 4 -0.18 -31.36 -9.85
CA SER A 4 0.28 -30.49 -8.78
C SER A 4 -0.60 -29.24 -8.76
N GLY A 5 -1.07 -28.86 -7.58
CA GLY A 5 -1.79 -27.61 -7.42
C GLY A 5 -0.94 -26.42 -7.84
N GLN A 6 -1.57 -25.30 -8.02
CA GLN A 6 -0.93 -24.04 -8.41
C GLN A 6 -1.08 -23.03 -7.29
N VAL A 7 -0.05 -22.21 -7.09
CA VAL A 7 -0.13 -21.03 -6.23
C VAL A 7 -0.25 -19.77 -7.10
N THR A 8 -1.22 -18.93 -6.81
CA THR A 8 -1.36 -17.62 -7.45
C THR A 8 -1.23 -16.52 -6.39
N LEU A 9 -0.21 -15.67 -6.52
CA LEU A 9 -0.07 -14.44 -5.73
C LEU A 9 -0.94 -13.36 -6.38
N VAL A 10 -1.95 -12.86 -5.69
CA VAL A 10 -2.96 -11.97 -6.24
C VAL A 10 -2.97 -10.64 -5.50
N GLY A 11 -2.81 -9.56 -6.24
CA GLY A 11 -3.04 -8.21 -5.74
C GLY A 11 -4.54 -7.93 -5.59
N ALA A 12 -4.94 -7.60 -4.38
CA ALA A 12 -6.31 -7.26 -4.02
C ALA A 12 -6.66 -5.78 -4.26
N GLY A 13 -5.71 -4.99 -4.76
CA GLY A 13 -5.91 -3.55 -4.85
C GLY A 13 -5.79 -2.82 -3.50
N PRO A 14 -6.08 -1.51 -3.49
CA PRO A 14 -5.86 -0.63 -2.32
C PRO A 14 -6.95 -0.72 -1.25
N GLY A 15 -8.10 -1.31 -1.56
CA GLY A 15 -9.24 -1.42 -0.63
C GLY A 15 -10.58 -1.49 -1.33
N ASP A 16 -10.85 -0.59 -2.28
CA ASP A 16 -12.04 -0.59 -3.12
C ASP A 16 -12.10 -1.85 -3.99
N PRO A 17 -13.13 -2.72 -3.87
CA PRO A 17 -13.26 -3.93 -4.66
C PRO A 17 -13.42 -3.67 -6.16
N GLU A 18 -13.90 -2.50 -6.60
CA GLU A 18 -14.00 -2.14 -8.01
C GLU A 18 -12.63 -1.91 -8.66
N LEU A 19 -11.56 -1.75 -7.86
CA LEU A 19 -10.18 -1.66 -8.33
C LEU A 19 -9.50 -3.03 -8.49
N LEU A 20 -10.23 -4.13 -8.33
CA LEU A 20 -9.73 -5.45 -8.69
C LEU A 20 -9.53 -5.59 -10.19
N THR A 21 -8.44 -6.24 -10.58
CA THR A 21 -8.29 -6.64 -11.97
C THR A 21 -9.21 -7.82 -12.29
N LEU A 22 -9.73 -7.90 -13.52
CA LEU A 22 -10.54 -9.04 -13.97
C LEU A 22 -9.80 -10.38 -13.79
N LYS A 23 -8.47 -10.36 -13.86
CA LYS A 23 -7.65 -11.55 -13.63
C LYS A 23 -7.64 -11.95 -12.17
N ALA A 24 -7.61 -10.97 -11.24
CA ALA A 24 -7.72 -11.21 -9.80
C ALA A 24 -9.08 -11.83 -9.44
N VAL A 25 -10.17 -11.27 -9.94
CA VAL A 25 -11.53 -11.82 -9.74
C VAL A 25 -11.60 -13.28 -10.19
N ARG A 26 -11.09 -13.59 -11.38
CA ARG A 26 -11.09 -14.97 -11.90
C ARG A 26 -10.22 -15.92 -11.05
N ALA A 27 -9.10 -15.46 -10.53
CA ALA A 27 -8.24 -16.25 -9.67
C ALA A 27 -8.92 -16.57 -8.33
N ILE A 28 -9.55 -15.56 -7.71
CA ILE A 28 -10.31 -15.70 -6.46
C ILE A 28 -11.48 -16.68 -6.63
N ALA A 29 -12.24 -16.54 -7.73
CA ALA A 29 -13.39 -17.39 -8.02
C ALA A 29 -13.03 -18.88 -8.24
N ARG A 30 -11.80 -19.19 -8.64
CA ARG A 30 -11.34 -20.57 -8.89
C ARG A 30 -10.60 -21.19 -7.71
N ALA A 31 -10.28 -20.41 -6.69
CA ALA A 31 -9.46 -20.87 -5.57
C ALA A 31 -10.16 -21.96 -4.74
N ASP A 32 -9.41 -22.98 -4.32
CA ASP A 32 -9.79 -23.93 -3.28
C ASP A 32 -9.50 -23.39 -1.89
N VAL A 33 -8.35 -22.68 -1.79
CA VAL A 33 -7.84 -22.08 -0.55
C VAL A 33 -7.38 -20.68 -0.83
N ILE A 34 -7.80 -19.72 -0.01
CA ILE A 34 -7.41 -18.32 -0.09
C ILE A 34 -6.73 -17.93 1.21
N LEU A 35 -5.45 -17.59 1.15
CA LEU A 35 -4.70 -17.01 2.28
C LEU A 35 -4.78 -15.48 2.16
N VAL A 36 -5.40 -14.84 3.16
CA VAL A 36 -5.74 -13.41 3.13
C VAL A 36 -4.83 -12.61 4.07
N ASP A 37 -4.26 -11.51 3.56
CA ASP A 37 -3.49 -10.54 4.34
C ASP A 37 -4.39 -9.52 5.06
N ASP A 38 -3.86 -8.80 6.05
CA ASP A 38 -4.58 -7.81 6.87
C ASP A 38 -5.19 -6.66 6.07
N LEU A 39 -4.45 -6.18 5.08
CA LEU A 39 -4.83 -5.00 4.28
C LEU A 39 -5.79 -5.30 3.14
N VAL A 40 -6.38 -6.49 3.12
CA VAL A 40 -7.36 -6.90 2.11
C VAL A 40 -8.76 -6.61 2.63
N SER A 41 -9.55 -5.85 1.87
CA SER A 41 -10.97 -5.62 2.14
C SER A 41 -11.75 -6.93 2.11
N GLU A 42 -12.67 -7.12 3.06
CA GLU A 42 -13.52 -8.32 3.08
C GLU A 42 -14.45 -8.42 1.86
N GLN A 43 -14.85 -7.29 1.28
CA GLN A 43 -15.67 -7.25 0.08
C GLN A 43 -15.02 -7.95 -1.11
N VAL A 44 -13.69 -7.99 -1.17
CA VAL A 44 -12.95 -8.74 -2.21
C VAL A 44 -13.25 -10.25 -2.16
N LEU A 45 -13.59 -10.78 -0.98
CA LEU A 45 -13.90 -12.18 -0.78
C LEU A 45 -15.31 -12.58 -1.27
N GLU A 46 -16.16 -11.63 -1.64
CA GLU A 46 -17.47 -11.91 -2.25
C GLU A 46 -17.34 -12.64 -3.59
N HIS A 47 -16.19 -12.46 -4.27
CA HIS A 47 -15.87 -13.15 -5.53
C HIS A 47 -15.46 -14.62 -5.37
N LYS A 48 -15.24 -15.11 -4.14
CA LYS A 48 -14.86 -16.51 -3.91
C LYS A 48 -16.05 -17.45 -4.14
N ARG A 49 -15.77 -18.69 -4.52
CA ARG A 49 -16.79 -19.74 -4.51
C ARG A 49 -17.13 -20.15 -3.07
N GLU A 50 -18.33 -20.63 -2.83
CA GLU A 50 -18.80 -21.04 -1.49
C GLU A 50 -17.91 -22.09 -0.84
N SER A 51 -17.41 -23.05 -1.62
CA SER A 51 -16.55 -24.14 -1.16
C SER A 51 -15.10 -23.71 -0.87
N ALA A 52 -14.70 -22.47 -1.18
CA ALA A 52 -13.36 -22.00 -0.93
C ALA A 52 -13.09 -21.81 0.57
N ARG A 53 -12.01 -22.39 1.07
CA ARG A 53 -11.56 -22.19 2.44
C ARG A 53 -10.75 -20.89 2.53
N VAL A 54 -11.15 -19.98 3.40
CA VAL A 54 -10.44 -18.74 3.69
C VAL A 54 -9.59 -18.91 4.94
N VAL A 55 -8.31 -18.51 4.86
CA VAL A 55 -7.35 -18.52 5.96
C VAL A 55 -6.75 -17.13 6.10
N TYR A 56 -7.03 -16.47 7.20
CA TYR A 56 -6.45 -15.17 7.50
C TYR A 56 -5.05 -15.35 8.08
N VAL A 57 -4.05 -14.73 7.46
CA VAL A 57 -2.64 -14.86 7.84
C VAL A 57 -2.01 -13.53 8.28
N GLY A 58 -2.78 -12.45 8.25
CA GLY A 58 -2.39 -11.13 8.76
C GLY A 58 -2.56 -10.97 10.26
N LYS A 59 -2.32 -9.75 10.78
CA LYS A 59 -2.52 -9.37 12.18
C LYS A 59 -3.99 -9.01 12.43
N ARG A 60 -4.83 -9.94 12.85
CA ARG A 60 -6.17 -9.58 13.32
C ARG A 60 -6.18 -9.28 14.82
N GLY A 61 -6.78 -8.14 15.19
CA GLY A 61 -7.17 -7.87 16.57
C GLY A 61 -6.05 -7.85 17.60
N GLY A 62 -4.85 -7.35 17.25
CA GLY A 62 -3.74 -7.24 18.21
C GLY A 62 -2.90 -8.51 18.39
N CYS A 63 -3.22 -9.59 17.69
CA CYS A 63 -2.41 -10.82 17.67
C CYS A 63 -1.08 -10.60 16.94
N ALA A 64 -0.05 -11.38 17.28
CA ALA A 64 1.20 -11.40 16.54
C ALA A 64 0.95 -11.80 15.08
N SER A 65 1.64 -11.15 14.13
CA SER A 65 1.55 -11.57 12.71
C SER A 65 1.99 -13.01 12.56
N THR A 66 1.28 -13.76 11.73
CA THR A 66 1.70 -15.11 11.34
C THR A 66 3.11 -15.05 10.75
N PRO A 67 4.06 -15.85 11.23
CA PRO A 67 5.41 -15.88 10.68
C PRO A 67 5.39 -16.19 9.19
N GLN A 68 6.19 -15.47 8.39
CA GLN A 68 6.26 -15.65 6.94
C GLN A 68 6.51 -17.11 6.55
N GLU A 69 7.42 -17.76 7.24
CA GLU A 69 7.74 -19.18 7.04
C GLU A 69 6.52 -20.11 7.20
N PHE A 70 5.61 -19.78 8.13
CA PHE A 70 4.38 -20.56 8.32
C PHE A 70 3.41 -20.38 7.14
N ILE A 71 3.29 -19.13 6.64
CA ILE A 71 2.44 -18.82 5.46
C ILE A 71 2.94 -19.60 4.25
N GLU A 72 4.24 -19.61 4.02
CA GLU A 72 4.88 -20.33 2.92
C GLU A 72 4.70 -21.85 3.04
N LYS A 73 4.93 -22.42 4.23
CA LYS A 73 4.67 -23.85 4.51
C LYS A 73 3.22 -24.23 4.23
N LEU A 74 2.28 -23.38 4.59
CA LEU A 74 0.85 -23.62 4.34
C LEU A 74 0.53 -23.60 2.84
N MET A 75 1.03 -22.61 2.08
CA MET A 75 0.88 -22.59 0.62
C MET A 75 1.45 -23.83 -0.05
N ILE A 76 2.64 -24.27 0.37
CA ILE A 76 3.30 -25.47 -0.16
C ILE A 76 2.45 -26.72 0.12
N ALA A 77 1.99 -26.90 1.36
CA ALA A 77 1.19 -28.06 1.74
C ALA A 77 -0.11 -28.16 0.94
N GLU A 78 -0.82 -27.02 0.79
CA GLU A 78 -2.07 -26.96 0.05
C GLU A 78 -1.88 -27.23 -1.45
N ALA A 79 -0.84 -26.65 -2.06
CA ALA A 79 -0.53 -26.86 -3.47
C ALA A 79 -0.11 -28.32 -3.73
N ARG A 80 0.71 -28.92 -2.85
CA ARG A 80 1.10 -30.35 -2.97
C ARG A 80 -0.10 -31.30 -2.78
N ALA A 81 -1.16 -30.87 -2.09
CA ALA A 81 -2.43 -31.58 -2.01
C ALA A 81 -3.31 -31.43 -3.28
N GLY A 82 -2.79 -30.79 -4.35
CA GLY A 82 -3.49 -30.61 -5.62
C GLY A 82 -4.46 -29.44 -5.66
N ARG A 83 -4.44 -28.55 -4.67
CA ARG A 83 -5.40 -27.44 -4.56
C ARG A 83 -4.94 -26.21 -5.34
N GLN A 84 -5.92 -25.43 -5.83
CA GLN A 84 -5.69 -24.09 -6.37
C GLN A 84 -5.59 -23.11 -5.19
N VAL A 85 -4.38 -22.63 -4.92
CA VAL A 85 -4.08 -21.74 -3.78
C VAL A 85 -3.98 -20.31 -4.26
N VAL A 86 -4.74 -19.40 -3.66
CA VAL A 86 -4.61 -17.96 -3.84
C VAL A 86 -4.00 -17.35 -2.58
N ARG A 87 -2.90 -16.64 -2.72
CA ARG A 87 -2.33 -15.74 -1.72
C ARG A 87 -2.78 -14.31 -2.05
N LEU A 88 -3.76 -13.81 -1.32
CA LEU A 88 -4.38 -12.51 -1.53
C LEU A 88 -3.68 -11.45 -0.70
N LYS A 89 -3.14 -10.42 -1.34
CA LYS A 89 -2.27 -9.39 -0.77
C LYS A 89 -2.83 -8.01 -1.06
N GLY A 90 -2.84 -7.10 -0.08
CA GLY A 90 -3.23 -5.71 -0.30
C GLY A 90 -2.33 -5.03 -1.36
N GLY A 91 -2.90 -4.16 -2.18
CA GLY A 91 -2.21 -3.48 -3.26
C GLY A 91 -1.74 -4.42 -4.38
N ASP A 92 -0.46 -4.35 -4.70
CA ASP A 92 0.23 -5.20 -5.69
C ASP A 92 1.22 -6.13 -4.97
N PRO A 93 1.31 -7.44 -5.33
CA PRO A 93 2.21 -8.39 -4.66
C PRO A 93 3.69 -8.00 -4.72
N PHE A 94 4.11 -7.30 -5.77
CA PHE A 94 5.52 -6.97 -6.02
C PHE A 94 5.92 -5.55 -5.60
N VAL A 95 4.97 -4.74 -5.07
CA VAL A 95 5.24 -3.41 -4.56
C VAL A 95 5.12 -3.41 -3.04
N PHE A 96 6.25 -3.51 -2.33
CA PHE A 96 6.37 -3.59 -0.87
C PHE A 96 5.53 -4.69 -0.20
N GLY A 97 5.10 -5.70 -0.99
CA GLY A 97 4.25 -6.79 -0.54
C GLY A 97 4.99 -8.11 -0.27
N ARG A 98 6.32 -8.17 -0.39
CA ARG A 98 7.14 -9.38 -0.23
C ARG A 98 6.79 -10.53 -1.19
N GLY A 99 5.98 -10.26 -2.23
CA GLY A 99 5.57 -11.29 -3.20
C GLY A 99 6.75 -11.89 -3.99
N GLY A 100 7.83 -11.13 -4.17
CA GLY A 100 9.06 -11.63 -4.79
C GLY A 100 9.72 -12.72 -3.95
N GLU A 101 9.81 -12.53 -2.64
CA GLU A 101 10.35 -13.50 -1.68
C GLU A 101 9.47 -14.76 -1.65
N GLU A 102 8.15 -14.59 -1.48
CA GLU A 102 7.18 -15.70 -1.49
C GLU A 102 7.28 -16.52 -2.79
N ARG A 103 7.31 -15.83 -3.94
CA ARG A 103 7.42 -16.47 -5.25
C ARG A 103 8.71 -17.30 -5.37
N GLN A 104 9.85 -16.71 -5.02
CA GLN A 104 11.15 -17.38 -5.12
C GLN A 104 11.16 -18.65 -4.26
N HIS A 105 10.76 -18.55 -3.00
CA HIS A 105 10.72 -19.68 -2.08
C HIS A 105 9.82 -20.83 -2.59
N LEU A 106 8.61 -20.48 -3.09
CA LEU A 106 7.69 -21.47 -3.64
C LEU A 106 8.25 -22.17 -4.90
N MET A 107 8.93 -21.43 -5.78
CA MET A 107 9.58 -21.97 -6.96
C MET A 107 10.75 -22.90 -6.60
N ASP A 108 11.53 -22.56 -5.58
CA ASP A 108 12.62 -23.41 -5.05
C ASP A 108 12.08 -24.74 -4.49
N GLN A 109 10.80 -24.76 -4.08
CA GLN A 109 10.08 -25.97 -3.67
C GLN A 109 9.45 -26.75 -4.85
N GLY A 110 9.73 -26.35 -6.09
CA GLY A 110 9.26 -26.98 -7.32
C GLY A 110 7.79 -26.69 -7.67
N LEU A 111 7.20 -25.63 -7.10
CA LEU A 111 5.82 -25.25 -7.39
C LEU A 111 5.76 -24.27 -8.56
N THR A 112 4.67 -24.35 -9.33
CA THR A 112 4.32 -23.32 -10.33
C THR A 112 3.63 -22.16 -9.63
N VAL A 113 4.16 -20.95 -9.81
CA VAL A 113 3.64 -19.74 -9.19
C VAL A 113 3.24 -18.72 -10.25
N GLU A 114 1.98 -18.37 -10.30
CA GLU A 114 1.46 -17.27 -11.08
C GLU A 114 1.41 -15.99 -10.23
N VAL A 115 1.60 -14.83 -10.86
CA VAL A 115 1.43 -13.52 -10.22
C VAL A 115 0.39 -12.72 -10.98
N VAL A 116 -0.56 -12.17 -10.24
CA VAL A 116 -1.61 -11.30 -10.75
C VAL A 116 -1.45 -9.93 -10.10
N ASN A 117 -1.16 -8.93 -10.91
CA ASN A 117 -0.99 -7.57 -10.43
C ASN A 117 -2.28 -7.01 -9.82
N GLY A 118 -2.13 -6.10 -8.88
CA GLY A 118 -3.19 -5.26 -8.35
C GLY A 118 -2.82 -3.78 -8.47
N VAL A 119 -3.78 -2.89 -8.26
CA VAL A 119 -3.52 -1.46 -8.16
C VAL A 119 -2.80 -1.20 -6.85
N THR A 120 -1.55 -0.71 -6.92
CA THR A 120 -0.78 -0.40 -5.70
C THR A 120 -1.33 0.85 -5.00
N SER A 121 -1.32 0.85 -3.67
CA SER A 121 -1.92 1.93 -2.86
C SER A 121 -1.30 3.32 -3.12
N GLY A 122 -0.03 3.41 -3.49
CA GLY A 122 0.59 4.71 -3.81
C GLY A 122 0.01 5.37 -5.07
N MET A 123 -0.41 4.58 -6.07
CA MET A 123 -1.13 5.11 -7.24
C MET A 123 -2.57 5.47 -6.89
N ALA A 124 -3.26 4.57 -6.20
CA ALA A 124 -4.66 4.77 -5.85
C ALA A 124 -4.86 5.93 -4.88
N ALA A 125 -4.00 6.07 -3.88
CA ALA A 125 -4.04 7.18 -2.93
C ALA A 125 -3.94 8.55 -3.63
N ALA A 126 -3.00 8.70 -4.56
CA ALA A 126 -2.85 9.94 -5.31
C ALA A 126 -4.08 10.21 -6.19
N SER A 127 -4.56 9.22 -6.94
CA SER A 127 -5.71 9.38 -7.83
C SER A 127 -7.02 9.63 -7.06
N SER A 128 -7.19 9.06 -5.86
CA SER A 128 -8.40 9.26 -5.05
C SER A 128 -8.59 10.71 -4.57
N ILE A 129 -7.54 11.51 -4.60
CA ILE A 129 -7.55 12.94 -4.25
C ILE A 129 -7.27 13.84 -5.45
N GLY A 130 -7.38 13.32 -6.68
CA GLY A 130 -7.17 14.10 -7.90
C GLY A 130 -5.70 14.47 -8.20
N VAL A 131 -4.72 13.87 -7.52
CA VAL A 131 -3.29 14.15 -7.72
C VAL A 131 -2.68 13.21 -8.75
N PRO A 132 -2.23 13.70 -9.91
CA PRO A 132 -1.46 12.89 -10.85
C PRO A 132 -0.03 12.72 -10.34
N LEU A 133 0.52 11.51 -10.38
CA LEU A 133 1.91 11.27 -9.95
C LEU A 133 2.94 11.86 -10.91
N THR A 134 2.58 12.10 -12.15
CA THR A 134 3.40 12.77 -13.16
C THR A 134 2.60 13.90 -13.81
N HIS A 135 3.27 15.00 -14.15
CA HIS A 135 2.61 16.14 -14.80
C HIS A 135 3.63 16.89 -15.65
N ARG A 136 3.27 17.28 -16.88
CA ARG A 136 4.19 17.94 -17.82
C ARG A 136 4.90 19.14 -17.19
N ASP A 137 4.18 19.94 -16.41
CA ASP A 137 4.71 21.19 -15.84
C ASP A 137 5.30 21.01 -14.44
N TYR A 138 4.95 19.96 -13.68
CA TYR A 138 5.27 19.83 -12.28
C TYR A 138 6.18 18.64 -11.93
N SER A 139 6.10 17.52 -12.67
CA SER A 139 6.84 16.34 -12.30
C SER A 139 7.19 15.47 -13.50
N HIS A 140 8.46 15.21 -13.71
CA HIS A 140 8.98 14.41 -14.81
C HIS A 140 8.87 12.91 -14.57
N GLY A 141 8.62 12.48 -13.32
CA GLY A 141 8.50 11.08 -12.94
C GLY A 141 8.19 10.90 -11.47
N CYS A 142 8.05 9.66 -11.04
CA CYS A 142 7.81 9.36 -9.63
C CYS A 142 8.75 8.27 -9.12
N ILE A 143 9.05 8.34 -7.83
CA ILE A 143 9.85 7.35 -7.10
C ILE A 143 8.95 6.76 -6.00
N PHE A 144 8.82 5.43 -5.97
CA PHE A 144 8.15 4.70 -4.91
C PHE A 144 9.19 4.20 -3.92
N VAL A 145 9.05 4.55 -2.66
CA VAL A 145 9.96 4.14 -1.58
C VAL A 145 9.20 3.68 -0.35
N THR A 146 9.88 2.93 0.50
CA THR A 146 9.38 2.59 1.84
C THR A 146 10.04 3.48 2.89
N GLY A 147 9.25 4.04 3.81
CA GLY A 147 9.74 4.75 4.98
C GLY A 147 10.21 3.82 6.11
N HIS A 148 10.02 2.51 5.96
CA HIS A 148 10.42 1.52 6.95
C HIS A 148 11.66 0.76 6.47
N ALA A 149 12.73 0.78 7.27
CA ALA A 149 13.89 -0.06 7.02
C ALA A 149 13.61 -1.51 7.42
N ALA A 150 14.06 -2.48 6.63
CA ALA A 150 14.07 -3.87 7.06
C ALA A 150 15.03 -4.04 8.26
N ARG A 151 14.80 -5.05 9.10
CA ARG A 151 15.73 -5.37 10.19
C ARG A 151 17.11 -5.65 9.60
N ASP A 152 18.13 -5.11 10.24
CA ASP A 152 19.54 -5.30 9.87
C ASP A 152 19.95 -4.73 8.49
N VAL A 153 19.13 -3.85 7.90
CA VAL A 153 19.44 -3.12 6.67
C VAL A 153 19.42 -1.63 6.96
N GLU A 154 20.45 -0.93 6.51
CA GLU A 154 20.52 0.53 6.61
C GLU A 154 19.29 1.14 5.90
N GLY A 155 18.67 2.13 6.55
CA GLY A 155 17.51 2.83 5.99
C GLY A 155 17.88 3.64 4.74
N LEU A 156 16.85 4.15 4.05
CA LEU A 156 17.08 5.02 2.89
C LEU A 156 17.80 6.31 3.29
N ASP A 157 18.76 6.72 2.46
CA ASP A 157 19.37 8.05 2.54
C ASP A 157 18.38 9.10 2.02
N TRP A 158 17.61 9.67 2.94
CA TRP A 158 16.62 10.70 2.64
C TRP A 158 17.25 11.99 2.10
N THR A 159 18.52 12.29 2.45
CA THR A 159 19.26 13.44 1.93
C THR A 159 19.59 13.24 0.45
N ALA A 160 20.07 12.06 0.08
CA ALA A 160 20.32 11.73 -1.33
C ALA A 160 19.03 11.76 -2.15
N LEU A 161 17.93 11.19 -1.62
CA LEU A 161 16.62 11.24 -2.27
C LEU A 161 16.10 12.66 -2.43
N GLY A 162 16.23 13.48 -1.39
CA GLY A 162 15.87 14.91 -1.44
C GLY A 162 16.60 15.65 -2.55
N ARG A 163 17.90 15.39 -2.70
CA ARG A 163 18.72 15.99 -3.77
C ARG A 163 18.23 15.59 -5.16
N VAL A 164 17.92 14.31 -5.36
CA VAL A 164 17.41 13.82 -6.65
C VAL A 164 16.02 14.40 -6.93
N CYS A 165 15.12 14.39 -5.95
CA CYS A 165 13.75 14.88 -6.13
C CYS A 165 13.71 16.37 -6.44
N SER A 166 14.52 17.21 -5.74
CA SER A 166 14.56 18.65 -5.95
C SER A 166 15.16 19.01 -7.31
N GLN A 167 16.28 18.37 -7.70
CA GLN A 167 16.98 18.67 -8.96
C GLN A 167 16.26 18.15 -10.19
N GLN A 168 15.59 16.99 -10.11
CA GLN A 168 14.97 16.34 -11.24
C GLN A 168 13.44 16.55 -11.30
N ARG A 169 12.87 17.33 -10.38
CA ARG A 169 11.43 17.58 -10.28
C ARG A 169 10.63 16.26 -10.28
N LEU A 170 10.93 15.40 -9.31
CA LEU A 170 10.27 14.10 -9.16
C LEU A 170 9.23 14.12 -8.04
N THR A 171 8.18 13.39 -8.22
CA THR A 171 7.22 13.07 -7.16
C THR A 171 7.76 11.90 -6.33
N LEU A 172 7.80 12.07 -5.02
CA LEU A 172 8.15 10.99 -4.10
C LEU A 172 6.89 10.42 -3.45
N VAL A 173 6.69 9.12 -3.58
CA VAL A 173 5.57 8.38 -2.98
C VAL A 173 6.13 7.46 -1.90
N VAL A 174 5.78 7.74 -0.64
CA VAL A 174 6.34 7.02 0.51
C VAL A 174 5.28 6.11 1.13
N TYR A 175 5.58 4.82 1.15
CA TYR A 175 4.83 3.79 1.86
C TYR A 175 5.41 3.62 3.27
N MET A 176 4.56 3.29 4.25
CA MET A 176 5.00 3.02 5.64
C MET A 176 5.83 4.16 6.26
N GLY A 177 5.57 5.42 5.85
CA GLY A 177 6.38 6.58 6.24
C GLY A 177 5.91 7.26 7.54
N VAL A 178 4.73 6.98 8.06
CA VAL A 178 4.13 7.71 9.19
C VAL A 178 5.02 7.69 10.43
N ALA A 179 5.49 6.53 10.83
CA ALA A 179 6.32 6.38 12.04
C ALA A 179 7.69 7.09 11.92
N ASN A 180 8.16 7.35 10.70
CA ASN A 180 9.47 7.96 10.43
C ASN A 180 9.36 9.34 9.77
N ALA A 181 8.19 9.98 9.88
CA ALA A 181 7.89 11.25 9.21
C ALA A 181 8.90 12.37 9.54
N GLU A 182 9.36 12.45 10.78
CA GLU A 182 10.36 13.45 11.21
C GLU A 182 11.71 13.24 10.50
N SER A 183 12.19 11.99 10.45
CA SER A 183 13.43 11.65 9.74
C SER A 183 13.32 11.88 8.24
N ILE A 184 12.17 11.55 7.63
CA ILE A 184 11.85 11.78 6.23
C ILE A 184 11.89 13.29 5.94
N GLN A 185 11.13 14.08 6.71
CA GLN A 185 11.09 15.53 6.59
C GLN A 185 12.49 16.14 6.67
N HIS A 186 13.24 15.80 7.74
CA HIS A 186 14.57 16.36 7.98
C HIS A 186 15.54 16.02 6.84
N GLY A 187 15.63 14.76 6.44
CA GLY A 187 16.54 14.33 5.38
C GLY A 187 16.18 14.93 4.01
N LEU A 188 14.92 15.04 3.67
CA LEU A 188 14.48 15.68 2.41
C LEU A 188 14.88 17.17 2.38
N ILE A 189 14.69 17.90 3.47
CA ILE A 189 15.06 19.32 3.57
C ILE A 189 16.58 19.46 3.48
N GLN A 190 17.36 18.63 4.17
CA GLN A 190 18.82 18.61 4.05
C GLN A 190 19.27 18.30 2.61
N GLY A 191 18.51 17.50 1.88
CA GLY A 191 18.75 17.18 0.47
C GLY A 191 18.37 18.29 -0.50
N GLY A 192 17.82 19.43 -0.01
CA GLY A 192 17.48 20.59 -0.83
C GLY A 192 16.03 20.65 -1.29
N VAL A 193 15.15 19.80 -0.75
CA VAL A 193 13.69 19.97 -0.92
C VAL A 193 13.25 21.19 -0.11
N SER A 194 12.50 22.11 -0.74
CA SER A 194 11.98 23.30 -0.05
C SER A 194 11.04 22.91 1.09
N VAL A 195 11.09 23.65 2.18
CA VAL A 195 10.14 23.53 3.29
C VAL A 195 8.68 23.75 2.82
N ASP A 196 8.49 24.55 1.77
CA ASP A 196 7.18 24.86 1.17
C ASP A 196 6.75 23.85 0.11
N THR A 197 7.55 22.81 -0.17
CA THR A 197 7.17 21.77 -1.13
C THR A 197 5.87 21.10 -0.67
N PRO A 198 4.82 21.01 -1.54
CA PRO A 198 3.55 20.42 -1.16
C PRO A 198 3.68 18.94 -0.80
N VAL A 199 2.91 18.52 0.18
CA VAL A 199 2.75 17.11 0.57
C VAL A 199 1.27 16.80 0.79
N ALA A 200 0.83 15.65 0.27
CA ALA A 200 -0.46 15.06 0.60
C ALA A 200 -0.25 13.77 1.38
N VAL A 201 -1.06 13.55 2.41
CA VAL A 201 -1.10 12.32 3.18
C VAL A 201 -2.49 11.71 3.03
N VAL A 202 -2.55 10.48 2.53
CA VAL A 202 -3.80 9.75 2.34
C VAL A 202 -3.80 8.52 3.22
N GLN A 203 -4.64 8.52 4.23
CA GLN A 203 -4.85 7.42 5.15
C GLN A 203 -6.00 6.55 4.67
N SER A 204 -5.87 5.21 4.76
CA SER A 204 -6.90 4.22 4.38
C SER A 204 -7.45 4.45 2.97
N ALA A 205 -6.54 4.68 2.00
CA ALA A 205 -6.88 5.05 0.63
C ALA A 205 -7.92 4.10 0.01
N THR A 206 -8.95 4.69 -0.60
CA THR A 206 -10.08 4.02 -1.29
C THR A 206 -11.07 3.26 -0.38
N LEU A 207 -10.86 3.29 0.93
CA LEU A 207 -11.80 2.74 1.90
C LEU A 207 -12.80 3.82 2.35
N ALA A 208 -13.91 3.41 2.94
CA ALA A 208 -14.95 4.33 3.42
C ALA A 208 -14.44 5.29 4.52
N GLU A 209 -13.44 4.85 5.29
CA GLU A 209 -12.75 5.62 6.32
C GLU A 209 -11.55 6.43 5.80
N GLN A 210 -11.38 6.57 4.49
CA GLN A 210 -10.29 7.37 3.92
C GLN A 210 -10.26 8.78 4.50
N ARG A 211 -9.08 9.23 4.89
CA ARG A 211 -8.81 10.61 5.33
C ARG A 211 -7.67 11.21 4.52
N ASN A 212 -7.83 12.48 4.15
CA ASN A 212 -6.89 13.16 3.28
C ASN A 212 -6.39 14.44 3.95
N TYR A 213 -5.09 14.66 3.90
CA TYR A 213 -4.46 15.84 4.48
C TYR A 213 -3.49 16.43 3.46
N VAL A 214 -3.48 17.77 3.35
CA VAL A 214 -2.54 18.49 2.51
C VAL A 214 -1.80 19.53 3.37
N SER A 215 -0.49 19.60 3.19
CA SER A 215 0.39 20.49 3.90
C SER A 215 1.65 20.76 3.06
N VAL A 216 2.72 21.16 3.71
CA VAL A 216 4.05 21.31 3.13
C VAL A 216 5.07 20.44 3.87
N VAL A 217 6.19 20.11 3.21
CA VAL A 217 7.22 19.24 3.79
C VAL A 217 7.70 19.75 5.14
N GLY A 218 7.86 21.07 5.31
CA GLY A 218 8.29 21.66 6.58
C GLY A 218 7.36 21.42 7.77
N GLN A 219 6.11 21.00 7.52
CA GLN A 219 5.09 20.74 8.55
C GLN A 219 4.66 19.27 8.61
N LEU A 220 5.29 18.35 7.86
CA LEU A 220 4.86 16.97 7.72
C LEU A 220 4.76 16.24 9.08
N SER A 221 5.79 16.32 9.91
CA SER A 221 5.79 15.66 11.23
C SER A 221 4.73 16.22 12.17
N GLN A 222 4.55 17.55 12.16
CA GLN A 222 3.52 18.22 12.94
C GLN A 222 2.10 17.83 12.46
N LEU A 223 1.88 17.76 11.15
CA LEU A 223 0.63 17.32 10.56
C LEU A 223 0.25 15.92 11.06
N ILE A 224 1.19 14.97 10.99
CA ILE A 224 0.96 13.58 11.42
C ILE A 224 0.64 13.51 12.90
N GLN A 225 1.34 14.26 13.75
CA GLN A 225 1.11 14.27 15.19
C GLN A 225 -0.22 14.92 15.57
N SER A 226 -0.51 16.12 15.01
CA SER A 226 -1.71 16.89 15.37
C SER A 226 -3.02 16.20 14.96
N HIS A 227 -3.01 15.48 13.83
CA HIS A 227 -4.18 14.74 13.33
C HIS A 227 -4.17 13.26 13.70
N GLN A 228 -3.17 12.80 14.49
CA GLN A 228 -3.04 11.39 14.89
C GLN A 228 -3.13 10.44 13.70
N ILE A 229 -2.41 10.80 12.61
CA ILE A 229 -2.44 10.01 11.38
C ILE A 229 -1.73 8.68 11.61
N GLU A 230 -2.41 7.59 11.30
CA GLU A 230 -1.93 6.22 11.52
C GLU A 230 -1.74 5.47 10.19
N SER A 231 -1.12 4.31 10.27
CA SER A 231 -1.04 3.36 9.14
C SER A 231 -2.36 2.58 8.98
N PRO A 232 -2.75 2.24 7.75
CA PRO A 232 -2.01 2.44 6.50
C PRO A 232 -2.16 3.85 5.92
N SER A 233 -1.05 4.48 5.55
CA SER A 233 -1.05 5.80 4.92
C SER A 233 0.02 5.92 3.84
N ILE A 234 -0.27 6.70 2.81
CA ILE A 234 0.65 7.05 1.73
C ILE A 234 0.97 8.54 1.81
N LEU A 235 2.26 8.88 1.71
CA LEU A 235 2.70 10.26 1.56
C LEU A 235 3.03 10.51 0.08
N VAL A 236 2.47 11.58 -0.49
CA VAL A 236 2.78 12.04 -1.85
C VAL A 236 3.43 13.40 -1.74
N ILE A 237 4.73 13.47 -2.05
CA ILE A 237 5.56 14.66 -1.85
C ILE A 237 6.02 15.20 -3.19
N GLY A 238 5.80 16.46 -3.45
CA GLY A 238 6.20 17.16 -4.67
C GLY A 238 5.16 18.14 -5.17
N GLU A 239 5.50 18.91 -6.21
CA GLU A 239 4.66 19.97 -6.76
C GLU A 239 3.27 19.51 -7.22
N VAL A 240 3.12 18.25 -7.59
CA VAL A 240 1.83 17.69 -7.98
C VAL A 240 0.81 17.65 -6.84
N ALA A 241 1.27 17.59 -5.59
CA ALA A 241 0.38 17.51 -4.42
C ALA A 241 -0.48 18.78 -4.24
N LYS A 242 -0.07 19.92 -4.82
CA LYS A 242 -0.90 21.15 -4.85
C LYS A 242 -2.16 21.03 -5.71
N LEU A 243 -2.24 20.01 -6.56
CA LEU A 243 -3.41 19.74 -7.42
C LEU A 243 -4.48 18.93 -6.69
N ALA A 244 -4.28 18.58 -5.42
CA ALA A 244 -5.27 17.85 -4.65
C ALA A 244 -6.64 18.55 -4.71
N ASP A 245 -7.69 17.77 -4.93
CA ASP A 245 -9.05 18.27 -5.05
C ASP A 245 -9.54 18.86 -3.72
N LEU A 246 -9.69 20.17 -3.67
CA LEU A 246 -10.15 20.92 -2.50
C LEU A 246 -11.58 20.52 -2.07
N ALA A 247 -12.42 20.04 -3.00
CA ALA A 247 -13.76 19.57 -2.67
C ALA A 247 -13.70 18.32 -1.78
N VAL A 248 -12.81 17.38 -2.09
CA VAL A 248 -12.59 16.17 -1.28
C VAL A 248 -12.08 16.53 0.13
N LEU A 249 -11.22 17.54 0.24
CA LEU A 249 -10.70 18.04 1.53
C LEU A 249 -11.76 18.78 2.34
N THR A 250 -12.62 19.54 1.67
CA THR A 250 -13.67 20.35 2.31
C THR A 250 -14.78 19.48 2.90
N ASP A 251 -15.16 18.40 2.21
CA ASP A 251 -16.17 17.45 2.71
C ASP A 251 -15.72 16.77 4.00
N GLN A 252 -14.43 16.46 4.15
CA GLN A 252 -13.89 15.92 5.39
C GLN A 252 -13.96 16.92 6.55
N LEU A 253 -13.58 18.15 6.34
CA LEU A 253 -13.70 19.21 7.35
C LEU A 253 -15.16 19.43 7.79
N LEU A 254 -16.12 19.27 6.88
CA LEU A 254 -17.55 19.36 7.19
C LEU A 254 -18.05 18.12 7.96
N GLN A 255 -17.53 16.94 7.66
CA GLN A 255 -17.86 15.71 8.39
C GLN A 255 -17.26 15.74 9.81
N GLU A 256 -16.02 16.19 9.97
CA GLU A 256 -15.35 16.32 11.27
C GLU A 256 -16.07 17.31 12.18
N LYS A 257 -16.56 18.45 11.62
CA LYS A 257 -17.42 19.42 12.35
C LYS A 257 -18.76 18.81 12.76
N LYS A 258 -19.38 17.96 11.93
CA LYS A 258 -20.65 17.28 12.26
C LYS A 258 -20.47 16.21 13.33
N LEU A 259 -19.31 15.60 13.43
CA LEU A 259 -18.97 14.59 14.44
C LEU A 259 -18.47 15.18 15.76
N GLY A 260 -18.40 16.53 15.88
CA GLY A 260 -18.02 17.21 17.13
C GLY A 260 -16.55 17.06 17.55
N HIS A 261 -15.66 16.78 16.61
CA HIS A 261 -14.23 16.54 16.87
C HIS A 261 -13.35 17.79 16.72
N LEU A 262 -13.92 18.98 16.42
CA LEU A 262 -13.20 20.24 16.45
C LEU A 262 -13.76 21.14 17.56
N PRO A 263 -12.91 21.66 18.46
CA PRO A 263 -13.32 22.73 19.35
C PRO A 263 -13.70 23.96 18.53
N GLY A 264 -14.84 24.60 18.89
CA GLY A 264 -15.36 25.80 18.28
C GLY A 264 -14.47 27.03 18.46
#